data_569b0ba4eb749a77220fc522025d0fff
#
_entry.id   569b0ba4eb749a77220fc522025d0fff
#
_cell.length_a   1.000
_cell.length_b   1.000
_cell.length_c   1.000
_cell.angle_alpha   90.00
_cell.angle_beta   90.00
_cell.angle_gamma   90.00
#
_symmetry.space_group_name_H-M   'P 1'
#
loop_
_entity.id
_entity.type
_entity.pdbx_description
1 polymer ?
#
loop_
_entity_poly.entity_id
_entity_poly.type
_entity_poly.pdbx_seq_one_letter_code
_entity_poly.pdbx_strand_id
1 'polypeptide(L)'
;LIQAHEVRQAYLRIQQTAAEQFDVLWRVPARGDLRLGIYVEMPEACEAPATPLAWEEQGTWIERWSTRCPGGIVGQRIEIRGLSSTVIDALARIERLDGTTQVVRLTPAEPGFEVTAAESWGQVAGTYTALGIEHILLGIDHLLFVLALLMLVPNMRTLVWTITSFTLAHSVTLAAATLGWVHVPQAPVEAVIALSILFVAMEIVHWRQGRPGITRRWPWLVAFTFGLLHGFGFAGALSEIGLPDHAIPLALLFFN
;
A
#
# COMPACT_ATOMS: atom_id res chain seq x y z
N LEU A 1 -8.34 21.19 -28.78
CA LEU A 1 -8.22 19.84 -28.24
C LEU A 1 -6.76 19.62 -27.87
N ILE A 2 -6.41 19.88 -26.62
CA ILE A 2 -5.09 19.56 -26.04
C ILE A 2 -5.18 18.05 -25.72
N GLN A 3 -4.57 17.20 -26.56
CA GLN A 3 -4.25 15.85 -26.19
C GLN A 3 -3.21 15.94 -25.07
N ALA A 4 -3.60 15.63 -23.85
CA ALA A 4 -2.67 15.30 -22.80
C ALA A 4 -1.83 14.12 -23.30
N HIS A 5 -0.53 14.35 -23.54
CA HIS A 5 0.40 13.27 -23.80
C HIS A 5 0.48 12.44 -22.51
N GLU A 6 -0.22 11.33 -22.45
CA GLU A 6 0.05 10.28 -21.46
C GLU A 6 1.50 9.86 -21.66
N VAL A 7 2.35 10.24 -20.72
CA VAL A 7 3.73 9.75 -20.65
C VAL A 7 3.61 8.27 -20.29
N ARG A 8 3.63 7.42 -21.33
CA ARG A 8 3.55 5.96 -21.12
C ARG A 8 4.83 5.53 -20.42
N GLN A 9 4.69 4.96 -19.23
CA GLN A 9 5.78 4.40 -18.45
C GLN A 9 6.24 3.09 -19.07
N ALA A 10 7.53 2.76 -18.92
CA ALA A 10 8.02 1.42 -19.22
C ALA A 10 7.59 0.45 -18.10
N TYR A 11 7.44 -0.84 -18.44
CA TYR A 11 7.01 -1.85 -17.48
C TYR A 11 7.81 -3.12 -17.62
N LEU A 12 8.43 -3.55 -16.52
CA LEU A 12 9.16 -4.80 -16.37
C LEU A 12 8.39 -5.75 -15.46
N ARG A 13 8.09 -6.95 -15.93
CA ARG A 13 7.63 -8.05 -15.07
C ARG A 13 8.60 -9.20 -15.13
N ILE A 14 9.04 -9.67 -13.97
CA ILE A 14 9.87 -10.86 -13.80
C ILE A 14 9.06 -11.84 -12.97
N GLN A 15 8.68 -12.94 -13.56
CA GLN A 15 7.91 -13.98 -12.91
C GLN A 15 8.78 -15.21 -12.69
N GLN A 16 8.97 -15.61 -11.44
CA GLN A 16 9.66 -16.85 -11.10
C GLN A 16 8.76 -18.04 -11.43
N THR A 17 9.22 -18.93 -12.31
CA THR A 17 8.47 -20.12 -12.75
C THR A 17 9.03 -21.42 -12.12
N ALA A 18 10.31 -21.41 -11.73
CA ALA A 18 10.97 -22.46 -10.95
C ALA A 18 12.08 -21.85 -10.07
N ALA A 19 12.74 -22.63 -9.23
CA ALA A 19 13.74 -22.13 -8.28
C ALA A 19 14.79 -21.21 -8.91
N GLU A 20 15.24 -21.53 -10.14
CA GLU A 20 16.25 -20.77 -10.88
C GLU A 20 15.74 -20.27 -12.24
N GLN A 21 14.44 -20.41 -12.54
CA GLN A 21 13.87 -20.00 -13.83
C GLN A 21 12.94 -18.82 -13.70
N PHE A 22 13.08 -17.88 -14.62
CA PHE A 22 12.35 -16.62 -14.63
C PHE A 22 11.84 -16.31 -16.04
N ASP A 23 10.56 -15.97 -16.14
CA ASP A 23 9.95 -15.40 -17.33
C ASP A 23 9.97 -13.86 -17.20
N VAL A 24 10.53 -13.21 -18.21
CA VAL A 24 10.66 -11.76 -18.25
C VAL A 24 9.77 -11.20 -19.34
N LEU A 25 8.97 -10.20 -18.98
CA LEU A 25 8.16 -9.39 -19.89
C LEU A 25 8.60 -7.93 -19.76
N TRP A 26 9.10 -7.38 -20.86
CA TRP A 26 9.51 -5.99 -20.94
C TRP A 26 8.64 -5.21 -21.93
N ARG A 27 8.06 -4.11 -21.47
CA ARG A 27 7.21 -3.21 -22.26
C ARG A 27 7.82 -1.83 -22.30
N VAL A 28 8.05 -1.32 -23.50
CA VAL A 28 8.71 -0.03 -23.75
C VAL A 28 7.83 0.81 -24.63
N PRO A 29 7.62 2.11 -24.34
CA PRO A 29 6.95 3.01 -25.25
C PRO A 29 7.63 3.00 -26.64
N ALA A 30 6.82 2.87 -27.68
CA ALA A 30 7.28 2.86 -29.06
C ALA A 30 6.44 3.84 -29.91
N ARG A 31 7.02 4.28 -31.02
CA ARG A 31 6.34 5.10 -32.01
C ARG A 31 6.61 4.54 -33.39
N GLY A 32 5.70 3.70 -33.88
CA GLY A 32 5.93 2.86 -35.04
C GLY A 32 7.09 1.90 -34.76
N ASP A 33 8.01 1.73 -35.69
CA ASP A 33 9.19 0.85 -35.57
C ASP A 33 10.29 1.42 -34.64
N LEU A 34 10.12 2.62 -34.14
CA LEU A 34 11.08 3.28 -33.24
C LEU A 34 10.69 3.02 -31.78
N ARG A 35 11.45 2.19 -31.10
CA ARG A 35 11.35 2.00 -29.66
C ARG A 35 12.32 2.89 -28.90
N LEU A 36 12.00 3.19 -27.64
CA LEU A 36 12.93 3.86 -26.75
C LEU A 36 14.13 2.94 -26.46
N GLY A 37 15.36 3.49 -26.52
CA GLY A 37 16.62 2.76 -26.38
C GLY A 37 16.94 2.36 -24.93
N ILE A 38 16.01 1.71 -24.24
CA ILE A 38 16.17 1.22 -22.88
C ILE A 38 16.06 -0.30 -22.84
N TYR A 39 16.92 -0.93 -22.05
CA TYR A 39 17.10 -2.38 -22.03
C TYR A 39 17.23 -2.89 -20.61
N VAL A 40 16.66 -4.07 -20.35
CA VAL A 40 16.79 -4.75 -19.05
C VAL A 40 18.16 -5.42 -18.98
N GLU A 41 18.94 -5.09 -17.97
CA GLU A 41 20.17 -5.80 -17.60
C GLU A 41 19.87 -6.70 -16.41
N MET A 42 19.81 -8.01 -16.71
CA MET A 42 19.68 -9.04 -15.67
C MET A 42 21.04 -9.25 -14.97
N PRO A 43 21.05 -9.80 -13.74
CA PRO A 43 22.30 -10.12 -13.04
C PRO A 43 23.26 -10.97 -13.90
N GLU A 44 24.56 -10.74 -13.76
CA GLU A 44 25.61 -11.48 -14.51
C GLU A 44 25.54 -13.00 -14.33
N ALA A 45 25.02 -13.47 -13.19
CA ALA A 45 24.82 -14.88 -12.91
C ALA A 45 23.72 -15.52 -13.77
N CYS A 46 22.85 -14.71 -14.39
CA CYS A 46 21.79 -15.21 -15.26
C CYS A 46 22.33 -15.57 -16.64
N GLU A 47 21.84 -16.66 -17.19
CA GLU A 47 22.18 -17.08 -18.55
C GLU A 47 21.66 -16.02 -19.54
N ALA A 48 22.48 -15.77 -20.58
CA ALA A 48 22.05 -14.88 -21.66
C ALA A 48 20.74 -15.42 -22.27
N PRO A 49 19.70 -14.56 -22.43
CA PRO A 49 18.43 -15.02 -22.96
C PRO A 49 18.61 -15.55 -24.39
N ALA A 50 17.90 -16.62 -24.72
CA ALA A 50 17.61 -16.92 -26.10
C ALA A 50 16.96 -15.70 -26.77
N THR A 51 17.02 -15.61 -28.11
CA THR A 51 16.42 -14.45 -28.82
C THR A 51 15.04 -14.13 -28.30
N PRO A 52 14.81 -12.93 -27.73
CA PRO A 52 13.51 -12.55 -27.18
C PRO A 52 12.42 -12.60 -28.26
N LEU A 53 11.25 -13.09 -27.91
CA LEU A 53 10.04 -12.85 -28.70
C LEU A 53 9.70 -11.37 -28.59
N ALA A 54 9.68 -10.67 -29.73
CA ALA A 54 9.44 -9.24 -29.75
C ALA A 54 8.36 -8.88 -30.76
N TRP A 55 7.43 -7.98 -30.35
CA TRP A 55 6.38 -7.45 -31.21
C TRP A 55 5.97 -6.05 -30.76
N GLU A 56 5.31 -5.33 -31.64
CA GLU A 56 4.71 -4.02 -31.33
C GLU A 56 3.21 -4.18 -31.17
N GLU A 57 2.64 -3.55 -30.15
CA GLU A 57 1.20 -3.54 -29.90
C GLU A 57 0.79 -2.17 -29.36
N GLN A 58 -0.06 -1.47 -30.07
CA GLN A 58 -0.69 -0.20 -29.66
C GLN A 58 0.30 0.87 -29.17
N GLY A 59 1.44 1.05 -29.85
CA GLY A 59 2.47 2.01 -29.49
C GLY A 59 3.35 1.57 -28.33
N THR A 60 3.42 0.28 -28.08
CA THR A 60 4.27 -0.34 -27.07
C THR A 60 5.06 -1.48 -27.71
N TRP A 61 6.36 -1.45 -27.56
CA TRP A 61 7.24 -2.55 -27.91
C TRP A 61 7.28 -3.53 -26.76
N ILE A 62 6.98 -4.79 -27.03
CA ILE A 62 6.91 -5.86 -26.03
C ILE A 62 7.97 -6.90 -26.34
N GLU A 63 8.77 -7.24 -25.34
CA GLU A 63 9.76 -8.30 -25.40
C GLU A 63 9.45 -9.33 -24.32
N ARG A 64 9.53 -10.61 -24.66
CA ARG A 64 9.37 -11.72 -23.73
C ARG A 64 10.45 -12.76 -23.92
N TRP A 65 11.06 -13.17 -22.83
CA TRP A 65 12.06 -14.24 -22.81
C TRP A 65 12.05 -14.98 -21.47
N SER A 66 12.62 -16.17 -21.46
CA SER A 66 12.91 -16.92 -20.24
C SER A 66 14.41 -16.93 -20.01
N THR A 67 14.84 -16.88 -18.77
CA THR A 67 16.25 -16.98 -18.39
C THR A 67 16.39 -17.87 -17.16
N ARG A 68 17.56 -18.53 -17.07
CA ARG A 68 17.96 -19.27 -15.88
C ARG A 68 19.00 -18.46 -15.12
N CYS A 69 18.76 -18.28 -13.82
CA CYS A 69 19.67 -17.58 -12.92
C CYS A 69 20.11 -18.56 -11.81
N PRO A 70 21.26 -19.22 -11.94
CA PRO A 70 21.77 -20.13 -10.91
C PRO A 70 21.90 -19.42 -9.57
N GLY A 71 21.38 -20.03 -8.51
CA GLY A 71 21.32 -19.41 -7.18
C GLY A 71 20.21 -18.38 -6.98
N GLY A 72 19.39 -18.14 -8.01
CA GLY A 72 18.27 -17.16 -7.94
C GLY A 72 18.74 -15.72 -8.17
N ILE A 73 17.81 -14.78 -7.98
CA ILE A 73 18.04 -13.33 -8.18
C ILE A 73 17.98 -12.51 -6.88
N VAL A 74 17.72 -13.13 -5.74
CA VAL A 74 17.65 -12.42 -4.44
C VAL A 74 19.03 -11.88 -4.06
N GLY A 75 19.09 -10.62 -3.61
CA GLY A 75 20.34 -9.91 -3.33
C GLY A 75 21.10 -9.44 -4.57
N GLN A 76 20.55 -9.68 -5.76
CA GLN A 76 21.15 -9.25 -7.02
C GLN A 76 20.54 -7.93 -7.50
N ARG A 77 21.35 -7.15 -8.24
CA ARG A 77 20.91 -5.89 -8.82
C ARG A 77 20.39 -6.10 -10.26
N ILE A 78 19.24 -5.51 -10.53
CA ILE A 78 18.67 -5.42 -11.88
C ILE A 78 18.65 -3.94 -12.28
N GLU A 79 19.04 -3.64 -13.51
CA GLU A 79 19.13 -2.28 -14.00
C GLU A 79 18.46 -2.11 -15.37
N ILE A 80 17.89 -0.94 -15.61
CA ILE A 80 17.37 -0.56 -16.92
C ILE A 80 18.40 0.37 -17.58
N ARG A 81 19.28 -0.24 -18.38
CA ARG A 81 20.28 0.53 -19.13
C ARG A 81 19.62 1.53 -20.07
N GLY A 82 20.13 2.75 -20.08
CA GLY A 82 19.62 3.86 -20.89
C GLY A 82 18.48 4.62 -20.26
N LEU A 83 17.88 4.17 -19.14
CA LEU A 83 16.80 4.89 -18.46
C LEU A 83 17.25 6.28 -17.99
N SER A 84 18.50 6.41 -17.50
CA SER A 84 19.08 7.68 -17.06
C SER A 84 19.17 8.75 -18.15
N SER A 85 19.06 8.36 -19.42
CA SER A 85 19.07 9.28 -20.57
C SER A 85 17.66 9.61 -21.07
N THR A 86 16.62 9.28 -20.30
CA THR A 86 15.22 9.48 -20.64
C THR A 86 14.53 10.41 -19.65
N VAL A 87 13.28 10.75 -19.92
CA VAL A 87 12.39 11.51 -19.02
C VAL A 87 11.22 10.68 -18.50
N ILE A 88 11.24 9.35 -18.73
CA ILE A 88 10.18 8.46 -18.30
C ILE A 88 10.65 7.62 -17.11
N ASP A 89 9.68 7.15 -16.35
CA ASP A 89 9.89 6.15 -15.30
C ASP A 89 9.64 4.74 -15.86
N ALA A 90 10.14 3.75 -15.13
CA ALA A 90 9.82 2.36 -15.36
C ALA A 90 9.27 1.74 -14.06
N LEU A 91 8.26 0.91 -14.17
CA LEU A 91 7.75 0.12 -13.07
C LEU A 91 8.27 -1.32 -13.21
N ALA A 92 9.01 -1.80 -12.22
CA ALA A 92 9.47 -3.18 -12.14
C ALA A 92 8.59 -3.97 -11.14
N ARG A 93 8.12 -5.14 -11.56
CA ARG A 93 7.36 -6.08 -10.74
C ARG A 93 8.02 -7.45 -10.78
N ILE A 94 8.37 -7.99 -9.63
CA ILE A 94 8.90 -9.33 -9.45
C ILE A 94 7.84 -10.17 -8.76
N GLU A 95 7.46 -11.28 -9.36
CA GLU A 95 6.52 -12.26 -8.84
C GLU A 95 7.27 -13.54 -8.49
N ARG A 96 7.22 -13.98 -7.23
CA ARG A 96 7.94 -15.18 -6.75
C ARG A 96 7.03 -16.39 -6.71
N LEU A 97 7.63 -17.59 -6.61
CA LEU A 97 6.88 -18.86 -6.52
C LEU A 97 5.96 -18.96 -5.32
N ASP A 98 6.30 -18.30 -4.22
CA ASP A 98 5.49 -18.25 -3.00
C ASP A 98 4.31 -17.27 -3.07
N GLY A 99 4.11 -16.61 -4.24
CA GLY A 99 3.08 -15.61 -4.47
C GLY A 99 3.45 -14.21 -3.98
N THR A 100 4.64 -14.04 -3.38
CA THR A 100 5.07 -12.71 -2.96
C THR A 100 5.48 -11.86 -4.15
N THR A 101 5.27 -10.55 -4.06
CA THR A 101 5.61 -9.60 -5.10
C THR A 101 6.47 -8.47 -4.54
N GLN A 102 7.42 -8.02 -5.35
CA GLN A 102 8.16 -6.78 -5.11
C GLN A 102 7.88 -5.83 -6.27
N VAL A 103 7.45 -4.63 -5.94
CA VAL A 103 7.19 -3.57 -6.94
C VAL A 103 8.11 -2.40 -6.65
N VAL A 104 8.83 -1.95 -7.68
CA VAL A 104 9.78 -0.84 -7.57
C VAL A 104 9.56 0.12 -8.72
N ARG A 105 9.46 1.41 -8.39
CA ARG A 105 9.48 2.49 -9.37
C ARG A 105 10.93 2.88 -9.64
N LEU A 106 11.34 2.80 -10.90
CA LEU A 106 12.66 3.21 -11.37
C LEU A 106 12.54 4.56 -12.05
N THR A 107 13.46 5.44 -11.73
CA THR A 107 13.52 6.80 -12.31
C THR A 107 14.83 6.97 -13.09
N PRO A 108 14.95 8.01 -13.92
CA PRO A 108 16.23 8.32 -14.56
C PRO A 108 17.39 8.53 -13.58
N ALA A 109 17.12 8.97 -12.35
CA ALA A 109 18.12 9.14 -11.29
C ALA A 109 18.49 7.83 -10.61
N GLU A 110 17.55 6.88 -10.54
CA GLU A 110 17.71 5.54 -9.97
C GLU A 110 17.25 4.47 -10.97
N PRO A 111 18.08 4.11 -11.97
CA PRO A 111 17.68 3.21 -13.05
C PRO A 111 17.75 1.72 -12.67
N GLY A 112 18.17 1.37 -11.46
CA GLY A 112 18.33 -0.01 -10.99
C GLY A 112 17.90 -0.19 -9.56
N PHE A 113 17.62 -1.44 -9.21
CA PHE A 113 17.19 -1.84 -7.87
C PHE A 113 17.76 -3.19 -7.46
N GLU A 114 17.80 -3.44 -6.17
CA GLU A 114 18.17 -4.74 -5.61
C GLU A 114 16.92 -5.59 -5.38
N VAL A 115 17.02 -6.87 -5.76
CA VAL A 115 15.94 -7.84 -5.50
C VAL A 115 16.01 -8.26 -4.04
N THR A 116 15.07 -7.79 -3.23
CA THR A 116 15.00 -8.14 -1.81
C THR A 116 14.44 -9.56 -1.63
N ALA A 117 14.78 -10.22 -0.52
CA ALA A 117 14.10 -11.45 -0.13
C ALA A 117 12.61 -11.17 0.19
N ALA A 118 11.76 -12.18 0.04
CA ALA A 118 10.39 -12.07 0.52
C ALA A 118 10.39 -11.82 2.03
N GLU A 119 9.59 -10.86 2.49
CA GLU A 119 9.43 -10.63 3.91
C GLU A 119 8.81 -11.86 4.58
N SER A 120 9.42 -12.32 5.66
CA SER A 120 8.82 -13.40 6.45
C SER A 120 7.55 -12.89 7.17
N TRP A 121 6.61 -13.80 7.43
CA TRP A 121 5.39 -13.48 8.19
C TRP A 121 5.68 -12.78 9.52
N GLY A 122 6.79 -13.14 10.19
CA GLY A 122 7.22 -12.50 11.42
C GLY A 122 7.70 -11.06 11.22
N GLN A 123 8.39 -10.79 10.12
CA GLN A 123 8.82 -9.42 9.75
C GLN A 123 7.60 -8.56 9.42
N VAL A 124 6.68 -9.06 8.59
CA VAL A 124 5.41 -8.36 8.30
C VAL A 124 4.67 -8.04 9.59
N ALA A 125 4.44 -9.04 10.45
CA ALA A 125 3.77 -8.84 11.73
C ALA A 125 4.47 -7.79 12.59
N GLY A 126 5.80 -7.86 12.73
CA GLY A 126 6.59 -6.90 13.50
C GLY A 126 6.52 -5.48 12.95
N THR A 127 6.71 -5.32 11.65
CA THR A 127 6.66 -4.01 10.97
C THR A 127 5.28 -3.37 11.12
N TYR A 128 4.20 -4.10 10.84
CA TYR A 128 2.85 -3.53 10.90
C TYR A 128 2.37 -3.30 12.34
N THR A 129 2.81 -4.11 13.31
CA THR A 129 2.58 -3.81 14.73
C THR A 129 3.27 -2.50 15.14
N ALA A 130 4.53 -2.32 14.76
CA ALA A 130 5.27 -1.08 15.06
C ALA A 130 4.60 0.14 14.42
N LEU A 131 4.21 0.05 13.14
CA LEU A 131 3.48 1.10 12.43
C LEU A 131 2.11 1.39 13.06
N GLY A 132 1.38 0.37 13.50
CA GLY A 132 0.10 0.52 14.19
C GLY A 132 0.25 1.23 15.54
N ILE A 133 1.27 0.88 16.33
CA ILE A 133 1.59 1.58 17.58
C ILE A 133 1.97 3.04 17.30
N GLU A 134 2.82 3.28 16.32
CA GLU A 134 3.22 4.64 15.92
C GLU A 134 2.01 5.45 15.45
N HIS A 135 1.15 4.87 14.62
CA HIS A 135 -0.08 5.49 14.14
C HIS A 135 -1.00 5.92 15.30
N ILE A 136 -1.21 5.05 16.29
CA ILE A 136 -2.04 5.38 17.46
C ILE A 136 -1.38 6.47 18.32
N LEU A 137 -0.07 6.38 18.58
CA LEU A 137 0.64 7.30 19.45
C LEU A 137 0.85 8.69 18.82
N LEU A 138 1.08 8.76 17.51
CA LEU A 138 1.24 10.01 16.76
C LEU A 138 -0.09 10.57 16.25
N GLY A 139 -1.12 9.73 16.16
CA GLY A 139 -2.47 10.12 15.76
C GLY A 139 -3.17 10.90 16.86
N ILE A 140 -2.95 12.22 16.94
CA ILE A 140 -3.56 13.10 17.93
C ILE A 140 -5.07 12.93 17.97
N ASP A 141 -5.70 12.72 16.83
CA ASP A 141 -7.14 12.50 16.69
C ASP A 141 -7.61 11.24 17.44
N HIS A 142 -6.88 10.15 17.32
CA HIS A 142 -7.16 8.90 18.05
C HIS A 142 -7.00 9.09 19.55
N LEU A 143 -5.91 9.74 19.98
CA LEU A 143 -5.65 10.00 21.39
C LEU A 143 -6.72 10.90 22.02
N LEU A 144 -7.12 11.96 21.33
CA LEU A 144 -8.17 12.87 21.80
C LEU A 144 -9.53 12.17 21.83
N PHE A 145 -9.85 11.36 20.85
CA PHE A 145 -11.09 10.60 20.81
C PHE A 145 -11.17 9.58 21.96
N VAL A 146 -10.10 8.79 22.17
CA VAL A 146 -10.01 7.83 23.27
C VAL A 146 -10.07 8.55 24.63
N LEU A 147 -9.38 9.68 24.79
CA LEU A 147 -9.43 10.49 26.01
C LEU A 147 -10.84 10.98 26.29
N ALA A 148 -11.54 11.47 25.28
CA ALA A 148 -12.92 11.91 25.41
C ALA A 148 -13.87 10.77 25.80
N LEU A 149 -13.69 9.58 25.25
CA LEU A 149 -14.42 8.38 25.64
C LEU A 149 -14.12 7.97 27.09
N LEU A 150 -12.87 8.03 27.53
CA LEU A 150 -12.47 7.77 28.93
C LEU A 150 -13.21 8.68 29.92
N MET A 151 -13.44 9.93 29.52
CA MET A 151 -14.19 10.88 30.36
C MET A 151 -15.69 10.61 30.43
N LEU A 152 -16.28 10.02 29.38
CA LEU A 152 -17.71 9.79 29.26
C LEU A 152 -18.17 8.40 29.73
N VAL A 153 -17.34 7.39 29.55
CA VAL A 153 -17.70 5.99 29.81
C VAL A 153 -17.50 5.65 31.30
N PRO A 154 -18.53 5.16 31.99
CA PRO A 154 -18.53 5.07 33.46
C PRO A 154 -17.70 3.89 34.01
N ASN A 155 -17.38 2.88 33.22
CA ASN A 155 -16.69 1.69 33.70
C ASN A 155 -15.79 1.05 32.64
N MET A 156 -14.76 0.33 33.10
CA MET A 156 -13.74 -0.30 32.22
C MET A 156 -14.32 -1.34 31.28
N ARG A 157 -15.33 -2.09 31.69
CA ARG A 157 -15.94 -3.11 30.81
C ARG A 157 -16.60 -2.45 29.59
N THR A 158 -17.39 -1.43 29.83
CA THR A 158 -18.04 -0.66 28.75
C THR A 158 -16.98 0.03 27.87
N LEU A 159 -15.93 0.58 28.47
CA LEU A 159 -14.83 1.18 27.73
C LEU A 159 -14.15 0.19 26.78
N VAL A 160 -13.79 -1.00 27.27
CA VAL A 160 -13.17 -2.05 26.43
C VAL A 160 -14.11 -2.41 25.26
N TRP A 161 -15.40 -2.62 25.52
CA TRP A 161 -16.35 -2.92 24.45
C TRP A 161 -16.49 -1.75 23.45
N THR A 162 -16.41 -0.51 23.93
CA THR A 162 -16.50 0.70 23.10
C THR A 162 -15.27 0.80 22.19
N ILE A 163 -14.07 0.62 22.75
CA ILE A 163 -12.81 0.63 21.97
C ILE A 163 -12.80 -0.54 20.97
N THR A 164 -13.17 -1.74 21.39
CA THR A 164 -13.24 -2.91 20.48
C THR A 164 -14.22 -2.64 19.33
N SER A 165 -15.36 -2.03 19.61
CA SER A 165 -16.35 -1.67 18.58
C SER A 165 -15.79 -0.68 17.58
N PHE A 166 -15.05 0.35 18.05
CA PHE A 166 -14.33 1.30 17.19
C PHE A 166 -13.29 0.58 16.32
N THR A 167 -12.42 -0.25 16.92
CA THR A 167 -11.35 -0.96 16.19
C THR A 167 -11.92 -1.90 15.13
N LEU A 168 -12.99 -2.63 15.43
CA LEU A 168 -13.64 -3.50 14.43
C LEU A 168 -14.20 -2.69 13.25
N ALA A 169 -14.88 -1.60 13.52
CA ALA A 169 -15.43 -0.73 12.49
C ALA A 169 -14.32 -0.08 11.64
N HIS A 170 -13.27 0.41 12.30
CA HIS A 170 -12.07 0.96 11.67
C HIS A 170 -11.40 -0.07 10.75
N SER A 171 -11.19 -1.29 11.23
CA SER A 171 -10.58 -2.37 10.43
C SER A 171 -11.38 -2.68 9.17
N VAL A 172 -12.71 -2.67 9.24
CA VAL A 172 -13.58 -2.94 8.07
C VAL A 172 -13.40 -1.89 6.98
N THR A 173 -13.43 -0.61 7.34
CA THR A 173 -13.30 0.48 6.35
C THR A 173 -11.87 0.67 5.88
N LEU A 174 -10.88 0.47 6.75
CA LEU A 174 -9.48 0.44 6.36
C LEU A 174 -9.22 -0.68 5.33
N ALA A 175 -9.72 -1.90 5.60
CA ALA A 175 -9.59 -3.02 4.67
C ALA A 175 -10.28 -2.73 3.33
N ALA A 176 -11.50 -2.20 3.35
CA ALA A 176 -12.24 -1.87 2.14
C ALA A 176 -11.52 -0.82 1.28
N ALA A 177 -10.91 0.17 1.91
CA ALA A 177 -10.17 1.22 1.22
C ALA A 177 -8.79 0.70 0.73
N THR A 178 -8.06 -0.07 1.54
CA THR A 178 -6.76 -0.67 1.15
C THR A 178 -6.91 -1.67 0.01
N LEU A 179 -8.00 -2.44 -0.04
CA LEU A 179 -8.32 -3.35 -1.14
C LEU A 179 -8.85 -2.62 -2.40
N GLY A 180 -8.96 -1.30 -2.36
CA GLY A 180 -9.43 -0.50 -3.48
C GLY A 180 -10.94 -0.60 -3.76
N TRP A 181 -11.72 -1.19 -2.85
CA TRP A 181 -13.17 -1.29 -3.02
C TRP A 181 -13.87 0.06 -2.85
N VAL A 182 -13.29 0.95 -2.05
CA VAL A 182 -13.83 2.28 -1.79
C VAL A 182 -12.71 3.32 -1.88
N HIS A 183 -12.94 4.37 -2.65
CA HIS A 183 -12.03 5.51 -2.76
C HIS A 183 -12.73 6.75 -2.22
N VAL A 184 -12.16 7.31 -1.15
CA VAL A 184 -12.69 8.53 -0.52
C VAL A 184 -11.58 9.59 -0.52
N PRO A 185 -11.89 10.82 -0.95
CA PRO A 185 -10.91 11.91 -0.87
C PRO A 185 -10.47 12.17 0.58
N GLN A 186 -9.17 12.36 0.80
CA GLN A 186 -8.57 12.47 2.14
C GLN A 186 -9.12 13.67 2.94
N ALA A 187 -9.16 14.85 2.34
CA ALA A 187 -9.53 16.08 3.03
C ALA A 187 -10.95 16.06 3.66
N PRO A 188 -12.03 15.58 3.00
CA PRO A 188 -13.33 15.39 3.65
C PRO A 188 -13.30 14.41 4.83
N VAL A 189 -12.52 13.34 4.72
CA VAL A 189 -12.38 12.33 5.79
C VAL A 189 -11.76 12.95 7.03
N GLU A 190 -10.66 13.67 6.90
CA GLU A 190 -9.99 14.38 7.99
C GLU A 190 -10.91 15.39 8.67
N ALA A 191 -11.70 16.15 7.90
CA ALA A 191 -12.68 17.07 8.44
C ALA A 191 -13.76 16.35 9.28
N VAL A 192 -14.23 15.19 8.83
CA VAL A 192 -15.24 14.40 9.58
C VAL A 192 -14.61 13.75 10.82
N ILE A 193 -13.35 13.33 10.77
CA ILE A 193 -12.60 12.85 11.93
C ILE A 193 -12.53 13.95 12.99
N ALA A 194 -12.12 15.18 12.62
CA ALA A 194 -12.09 16.31 13.54
C ALA A 194 -13.48 16.65 14.13
N LEU A 195 -14.54 16.58 13.31
CA LEU A 195 -15.93 16.76 13.77
C LEU A 195 -16.36 15.69 14.76
N SER A 196 -15.90 14.44 14.63
CA SER A 196 -16.21 13.37 15.57
C SER A 196 -15.67 13.65 16.98
N ILE A 197 -14.45 14.20 17.05
CA ILE A 197 -13.82 14.59 18.31
C ILE A 197 -14.60 15.75 18.95
N LEU A 198 -14.95 16.76 18.15
CA LEU A 198 -15.76 17.88 18.61
C LEU A 198 -17.13 17.43 19.13
N PHE A 199 -17.77 16.47 18.43
CA PHE A 199 -19.04 15.90 18.87
C PHE A 199 -18.93 15.26 20.26
N VAL A 200 -17.93 14.40 20.48
CA VAL A 200 -17.73 13.75 21.79
C VAL A 200 -17.34 14.78 22.87
N ALA A 201 -16.57 15.80 22.53
CA ALA A 201 -16.23 16.88 23.43
C ALA A 201 -17.51 17.70 23.88
N MET A 202 -18.41 17.96 22.94
CA MET A 202 -19.71 18.58 23.27
C MET A 202 -20.55 17.70 24.20
N GLU A 203 -20.55 16.40 24.00
CA GLU A 203 -21.24 15.45 24.89
C GLU A 203 -20.69 15.49 26.32
N ILE A 204 -19.37 15.69 26.51
CA ILE A 204 -18.75 15.89 27.83
C ILE A 204 -19.33 17.15 28.51
N VAL A 205 -19.41 18.26 27.77
CA VAL A 205 -19.94 19.52 28.28
C VAL A 205 -21.43 19.37 28.68
N HIS A 206 -22.24 18.76 27.82
CA HIS A 206 -23.66 18.50 28.11
C HIS A 206 -23.84 17.62 29.35
N TRP A 207 -23.02 16.57 29.47
CA TRP A 207 -23.05 15.71 30.65
C TRP A 207 -22.74 16.48 31.94
N ARG A 208 -21.69 17.33 31.91
CA ARG A 208 -21.36 18.19 33.08
C ARG A 208 -22.47 19.15 33.45
N GLN A 209 -23.32 19.51 32.48
CA GLN A 209 -24.52 20.33 32.70
C GLN A 209 -25.75 19.53 33.14
N GLY A 210 -25.60 18.24 33.44
CA GLY A 210 -26.71 17.36 33.85
C GLY A 210 -27.58 16.84 32.70
N ARG A 211 -27.14 16.98 31.45
CA ARG A 211 -27.84 16.53 30.23
C ARG A 211 -27.08 15.43 29.56
N PRO A 212 -27.20 14.14 29.97
CA PRO A 212 -26.50 13.07 29.37
C PRO A 212 -26.96 12.87 27.91
N GLY A 213 -25.97 12.86 26.99
CA GLY A 213 -26.20 12.68 25.56
C GLY A 213 -26.15 11.21 25.11
N ILE A 214 -26.14 11.05 23.81
CA ILE A 214 -26.20 9.71 23.14
C ILE A 214 -24.94 8.87 23.39
N THR A 215 -23.76 9.50 23.45
CA THR A 215 -22.49 8.81 23.67
C THR A 215 -22.45 8.11 25.03
N ARG A 216 -23.04 8.69 26.05
CA ARG A 216 -23.10 8.06 27.38
C ARG A 216 -24.13 6.93 27.44
N ARG A 217 -25.20 7.04 26.66
CA ARG A 217 -26.26 6.02 26.61
C ARG A 217 -25.85 4.81 25.76
N TRP A 218 -25.15 5.06 24.64
CA TRP A 218 -24.80 4.06 23.62
C TRP A 218 -23.36 4.26 23.11
N PRO A 219 -22.36 4.19 24.03
CA PRO A 219 -20.98 4.55 23.68
C PRO A 219 -20.39 3.66 22.57
N TRP A 220 -20.70 2.35 22.58
CA TRP A 220 -20.26 1.41 21.55
C TRP A 220 -20.80 1.76 20.16
N LEU A 221 -22.04 2.25 20.06
CA LEU A 221 -22.67 2.61 18.79
C LEU A 221 -22.02 3.88 18.20
N VAL A 222 -21.77 4.88 19.03
CA VAL A 222 -21.07 6.10 18.64
C VAL A 222 -19.65 5.76 18.20
N ALA A 223 -18.94 4.96 18.96
CA ALA A 223 -17.59 4.51 18.64
C ALA A 223 -17.54 3.67 17.34
N PHE A 224 -18.50 2.79 17.12
CA PHE A 224 -18.64 2.04 15.86
C PHE A 224 -18.80 2.97 14.67
N THR A 225 -19.74 3.91 14.74
CA THR A 225 -20.00 4.85 13.63
C THR A 225 -18.76 5.68 13.31
N PHE A 226 -18.08 6.21 14.32
CA PHE A 226 -16.88 6.99 14.11
C PHE A 226 -15.69 6.11 13.68
N GLY A 227 -15.59 4.88 14.17
CA GLY A 227 -14.61 3.92 13.70
C GLY A 227 -14.68 3.67 12.18
N LEU A 228 -15.90 3.53 11.63
CA LEU A 228 -16.09 3.42 10.17
C LEU A 228 -15.54 4.65 9.41
N LEU A 229 -15.67 5.83 9.96
CA LEU A 229 -15.17 7.06 9.33
C LEU A 229 -13.65 7.17 9.43
N HIS A 230 -13.09 6.88 10.60
CA HIS A 230 -11.65 6.95 10.86
C HIS A 230 -10.84 5.96 10.01
N GLY A 231 -11.38 4.76 9.71
CA GLY A 231 -10.70 3.76 8.89
C GLY A 231 -10.39 4.22 7.46
N PHE A 232 -11.14 5.17 6.92
CA PHE A 232 -10.83 5.78 5.63
C PHE A 232 -9.68 6.79 5.70
N GLY A 233 -9.37 7.35 6.87
CA GLY A 233 -8.37 8.39 7.02
C GLY A 233 -6.92 7.92 6.83
N PHE A 234 -6.65 6.63 7.02
CA PHE A 234 -5.29 6.08 6.91
C PHE A 234 -5.03 5.24 5.64
N ALA A 235 -6.07 4.97 4.87
CA ALA A 235 -5.95 4.13 3.68
C ALA A 235 -4.99 4.70 2.62
N GLY A 236 -4.91 6.02 2.47
CA GLY A 236 -3.97 6.69 1.59
C GLY A 236 -2.52 6.42 1.98
N ALA A 237 -2.17 6.66 3.24
CA ALA A 237 -0.82 6.42 3.76
C ALA A 237 -0.41 4.94 3.65
N LEU A 238 -1.33 4.01 3.90
CA LEU A 238 -1.04 2.58 3.79
C LEU A 238 -0.82 2.12 2.35
N SER A 239 -1.49 2.75 1.38
CA SER A 239 -1.26 2.49 -0.05
C SER A 239 0.08 3.03 -0.55
N GLU A 240 0.59 4.11 0.03
CA GLU A 240 1.91 4.68 -0.29
C GLU A 240 3.07 3.82 0.24
N ILE A 241 2.88 3.15 1.38
CA ILE A 241 3.87 2.24 1.98
C ILE A 241 4.02 0.96 1.13
N GLY A 242 3.02 0.60 0.32
CA GLY A 242 3.07 -0.55 -0.58
C GLY A 242 2.91 -1.88 0.16
N LEU A 243 1.66 -2.21 0.50
CA LEU A 243 1.33 -3.51 1.07
C LEU A 243 1.58 -4.65 0.06
N PRO A 244 2.31 -5.71 0.47
CA PRO A 244 2.38 -6.90 -0.37
C PRO A 244 0.99 -7.56 -0.45
N ASP A 245 0.49 -7.78 -1.68
CA ASP A 245 -0.88 -8.26 -1.93
C ASP A 245 -1.24 -9.53 -1.13
N HIS A 246 -0.26 -10.43 -0.95
CA HIS A 246 -0.45 -11.69 -0.20
C HIS A 246 -0.49 -11.51 1.32
N ALA A 247 0.04 -10.41 1.85
CA ALA A 247 0.15 -10.15 3.29
C ALA A 247 -0.86 -9.12 3.80
N ILE A 248 -1.74 -8.56 2.93
CA ILE A 248 -2.73 -7.57 3.31
C ILE A 248 -3.56 -7.99 4.53
N PRO A 249 -4.15 -9.20 4.60
CA PRO A 249 -4.95 -9.58 5.77
C PRO A 249 -4.13 -9.59 7.06
N LEU A 250 -2.88 -10.08 7.00
CA LEU A 250 -1.99 -10.13 8.16
C LEU A 250 -1.55 -8.74 8.58
N ALA A 251 -1.12 -7.92 7.61
CA ALA A 251 -0.70 -6.54 7.85
C ALA A 251 -1.82 -5.73 8.53
N LEU A 252 -3.04 -5.83 8.02
CA LEU A 252 -4.20 -5.16 8.61
C LEU A 252 -4.53 -5.66 10.02
N LEU A 253 -4.38 -6.97 10.28
CA LEU A 253 -4.60 -7.56 11.60
C LEU A 253 -3.61 -7.02 12.64
N PHE A 254 -2.33 -6.91 12.27
CA PHE A 254 -1.27 -6.46 13.18
C PHE A 254 -1.16 -4.94 13.28
N PHE A 255 -1.68 -4.21 12.31
CA PHE A 255 -1.73 -2.74 12.32
C PHE A 255 -2.80 -2.21 13.27
N ASN A 256 -3.94 -2.89 13.41
CA ASN A 256 -5.06 -2.50 14.27
C ASN A 256 -4.94 -3.10 15.67
#